data_e9b8e66aedac8bf78408229c8ff43dd9
#
_entry.id   e9b8e66aedac8bf78408229c8ff43dd9
#
_cell.length_a   1.000
_cell.length_b   1.000
_cell.length_c   1.000
_cell.angle_alpha   90.00
_cell.angle_beta   90.00
_cell.angle_gamma   90.00
#
_symmetry.space_group_name_H-M   'P 1'
#
loop_
_entity.id
_entity.type
_entity.pdbx_description
1 polymer ?
#
loop_
_entity_poly.entity_id
_entity_poly.type
_entity_poly.pdbx_seq_one_letter_code
_entity_poly.pdbx_strand_id
1 'polypeptide(L)'
;MKILVAVKRVIDYNVQIRVKEDGTGVVTDNVKMSTNPPDDNAIEEAVKIKEAGKATEVVAITVGEQKAQETVRKALAVGADRGIHVKVDGILEPLAVSKILQKIVDKEKPDLVFMGKQAIDDDCNQTGQMLSALLNWPQATFASKIDVKDNKLEVTREIDEGLETIEINVPAIVTCDLRLNEPRYASLPNIMKAKKKPIEEIAASDLGVDVSPRLEQLKVEEPPKRKAGIKVANVAELVQKLKNEAKVI
;
A
#
# COMPACT_ATOMS: atom_id res chain seq x y z
N MET A 1 14.89 -2.63 16.17
CA MET A 1 13.88 -3.38 15.35
C MET A 1 14.27 -3.32 13.88
N LYS A 2 13.91 -4.35 13.11
CA LYS A 2 13.95 -4.37 11.65
C LYS A 2 12.54 -4.14 11.10
N ILE A 3 12.39 -3.24 10.15
CA ILE A 3 11.10 -2.93 9.51
C ILE A 3 11.15 -3.34 8.03
N LEU A 4 10.20 -4.16 7.60
CA LEU A 4 9.97 -4.48 6.20
C LEU A 4 8.84 -3.58 5.68
N VAL A 5 9.05 -2.86 4.57
CA VAL A 5 8.05 -1.99 3.96
C VAL A 5 7.68 -2.52 2.58
N ALA A 6 6.44 -2.96 2.41
CA ALA A 6 5.94 -3.40 1.12
C ALA A 6 5.44 -2.21 0.30
N VAL A 7 5.84 -2.13 -0.97
CA VAL A 7 5.51 -1.04 -1.87
C VAL A 7 5.04 -1.56 -3.23
N LYS A 8 3.96 -0.97 -3.76
CA LYS A 8 3.36 -1.37 -5.04
C LYS A 8 3.58 -0.29 -6.10
N ARG A 9 3.88 -0.72 -7.33
CA ARG A 9 3.90 0.15 -8.51
C ARG A 9 2.50 0.21 -9.09
N VAL A 10 1.95 1.42 -9.21
CA VAL A 10 0.59 1.67 -9.69
C VAL A 10 0.59 2.78 -10.75
N ILE A 11 -0.49 2.93 -11.49
CA ILE A 11 -0.69 4.12 -12.34
C ILE A 11 -0.73 5.36 -11.45
N ASP A 12 0.02 6.41 -11.84
CA ASP A 12 0.06 7.67 -11.09
C ASP A 12 -1.35 8.29 -10.98
N TYR A 13 -1.74 8.71 -9.79
CA TYR A 13 -3.08 9.22 -9.49
C TYR A 13 -3.49 10.46 -10.28
N ASN A 14 -2.54 11.17 -10.91
CA ASN A 14 -2.83 12.30 -11.80
C ASN A 14 -3.14 11.86 -13.23
N VAL A 15 -2.98 10.59 -13.58
CA VAL A 15 -3.24 10.07 -14.92
C VAL A 15 -4.74 9.81 -15.08
N GLN A 16 -5.30 10.30 -16.18
CA GLN A 16 -6.65 9.91 -16.57
C GLN A 16 -6.64 8.46 -17.07
N ILE A 17 -7.31 7.59 -16.34
CA ILE A 17 -7.43 6.17 -16.70
C ILE A 17 -8.23 6.01 -17.99
N ARG A 18 -7.77 5.14 -18.86
CA ARG A 18 -8.45 4.76 -20.12
C ARG A 18 -8.65 3.26 -20.15
N VAL A 19 -9.86 2.83 -20.48
CA VAL A 19 -10.18 1.41 -20.70
C VAL A 19 -9.66 1.00 -22.07
N LYS A 20 -9.15 -0.22 -22.20
CA LYS A 20 -8.77 -0.80 -23.49
C LYS A 20 -10.02 -1.00 -24.36
N GLU A 21 -9.88 -0.90 -25.67
CA GLU A 21 -11.00 -1.04 -26.62
C GLU A 21 -11.69 -2.40 -26.53
N ASP A 22 -10.94 -3.44 -26.20
CA ASP A 22 -11.45 -4.81 -26.02
C ASP A 22 -12.09 -5.06 -24.64
N GLY A 23 -12.08 -4.06 -23.73
CA GLY A 23 -12.63 -4.18 -22.38
C GLY A 23 -11.87 -5.13 -21.45
N THR A 24 -10.67 -5.62 -21.82
CA THR A 24 -9.91 -6.59 -21.02
C THR A 24 -9.15 -5.96 -19.88
N GLY A 25 -9.12 -4.63 -19.77
CA GLY A 25 -8.39 -3.94 -18.71
C GLY A 25 -8.24 -2.44 -18.99
N VAL A 26 -7.31 -1.82 -18.28
CA VAL A 26 -6.93 -0.43 -18.49
C VAL A 26 -5.63 -0.32 -19.29
N VAL A 27 -5.46 0.79 -20.00
CA VAL A 27 -4.24 1.06 -20.78
C VAL A 27 -3.10 1.38 -19.82
N THR A 28 -2.03 0.60 -19.86
CA THR A 28 -0.82 0.77 -19.05
C THR A 28 0.42 1.16 -19.87
N ASP A 29 0.37 1.00 -21.19
CA ASP A 29 1.48 1.31 -22.07
C ASP A 29 1.71 2.82 -22.16
N ASN A 30 2.97 3.23 -21.96
CA ASN A 30 3.39 4.64 -21.97
C ASN A 30 2.62 5.54 -20.97
N VAL A 31 2.11 4.95 -19.91
CA VAL A 31 1.43 5.65 -18.82
C VAL A 31 2.42 5.92 -17.70
N LYS A 32 2.35 7.11 -17.11
CA LYS A 32 3.15 7.44 -15.93
C LYS A 32 2.76 6.51 -14.78
N MET A 33 3.75 5.86 -14.19
CA MET A 33 3.59 5.00 -13.02
C MET A 33 4.25 5.66 -11.80
N SER A 34 3.77 5.32 -10.61
CA SER A 34 4.32 5.81 -9.34
C SER A 34 4.26 4.73 -8.26
N THR A 35 4.87 5.01 -7.12
CA THR A 35 4.60 4.25 -5.89
C THR A 35 3.18 4.55 -5.45
N ASN A 36 2.46 3.54 -5.00
CA ASN A 36 1.13 3.71 -4.39
C ASN A 36 1.19 4.74 -3.24
N PRO A 37 0.33 5.78 -3.22
CA PRO A 37 0.43 6.86 -2.25
C PRO A 37 0.43 6.41 -0.78
N PRO A 38 -0.44 5.51 -0.29
CA PRO A 38 -0.36 5.03 1.09
C PRO A 38 0.94 4.27 1.42
N ASP A 39 1.62 3.69 0.42
CA ASP A 39 2.92 3.06 0.64
C ASP A 39 4.02 4.12 0.84
N ASP A 40 3.89 5.31 0.26
CA ASP A 40 4.80 6.42 0.53
C ASP A 40 4.71 6.85 2.01
N ASN A 41 3.52 6.84 2.61
CA ASN A 41 3.34 7.07 4.04
C ASN A 41 3.98 5.95 4.89
N ALA A 42 3.86 4.69 4.44
CA ALA A 42 4.51 3.56 5.10
C ALA A 42 6.05 3.66 5.08
N ILE A 43 6.63 4.07 3.94
CA ILE A 43 8.07 4.31 3.81
C ILE A 43 8.52 5.43 4.75
N GLU A 44 7.81 6.56 4.73
CA GLU A 44 8.12 7.72 5.58
C GLU A 44 8.11 7.36 7.05
N GLU A 45 7.08 6.62 7.51
CA GLU A 45 6.97 6.24 8.91
C GLU A 45 8.10 5.30 9.35
N ALA A 46 8.43 4.29 8.51
CA ALA A 46 9.54 3.39 8.80
C ALA A 46 10.88 4.14 8.92
N VAL A 47 11.11 5.12 8.04
CA VAL A 47 12.31 5.96 8.07
C VAL A 47 12.33 6.87 9.31
N LYS A 48 11.21 7.48 9.69
CA LYS A 48 11.09 8.29 10.91
C LYS A 48 11.38 7.46 12.17
N ILE A 49 10.84 6.26 12.28
CA ILE A 49 11.09 5.33 13.39
C ILE A 49 12.58 4.99 13.46
N LYS A 50 13.25 4.80 12.34
CA LYS A 50 14.68 4.55 12.27
C LYS A 50 15.49 5.79 12.66
N GLU A 51 15.15 6.97 12.17
CA GLU A 51 15.81 8.24 12.52
C GLU A 51 15.67 8.54 14.02
N ALA A 52 14.56 8.12 14.64
CA ALA A 52 14.37 8.19 16.10
C ALA A 52 15.17 7.14 16.89
N GLY A 53 16.00 6.32 16.22
CA GLY A 53 16.83 5.29 16.86
C GLY A 53 16.06 4.05 17.33
N LYS A 54 14.77 3.93 16.99
CA LYS A 54 13.91 2.80 17.40
C LYS A 54 13.96 1.62 16.42
N ALA A 55 14.44 1.82 15.20
CA ALA A 55 14.74 0.76 14.24
C ALA A 55 16.19 0.81 13.79
N THR A 56 16.75 -0.36 13.50
CA THR A 56 18.15 -0.53 13.05
C THR A 56 18.24 -0.68 11.54
N GLU A 57 17.20 -1.23 10.91
CA GLU A 57 17.18 -1.49 9.47
C GLU A 57 15.77 -1.30 8.90
N VAL A 58 15.68 -0.66 7.73
CA VAL A 58 14.46 -0.56 6.92
C VAL A 58 14.72 -1.24 5.57
N VAL A 59 13.95 -2.28 5.27
CA VAL A 59 14.02 -3.05 4.02
C VAL A 59 12.78 -2.77 3.20
N ALA A 60 12.94 -2.26 1.99
CA ALA A 60 11.82 -2.06 1.07
C ALA A 60 11.62 -3.29 0.18
N ILE A 61 10.39 -3.74 0.00
CA ILE A 61 10.05 -4.86 -0.87
C ILE A 61 8.96 -4.50 -1.87
N THR A 62 9.12 -5.00 -3.09
CA THR A 62 8.06 -5.00 -4.11
C THR A 62 7.89 -6.38 -4.72
N VAL A 63 6.67 -6.68 -5.15
CA VAL A 63 6.32 -7.91 -5.88
C VAL A 63 5.72 -7.48 -7.22
N GLY A 64 6.26 -7.98 -8.33
CA GLY A 64 5.75 -7.65 -9.65
C GLY A 64 6.80 -7.73 -10.76
N GLU A 65 6.44 -7.19 -11.92
CA GLU A 65 7.30 -7.16 -13.11
C GLU A 65 8.61 -6.41 -12.86
N GLN A 66 9.58 -6.58 -13.78
CA GLN A 66 10.91 -5.96 -13.66
C GLN A 66 10.86 -4.44 -13.37
N LYS A 67 9.91 -3.72 -13.97
CA LYS A 67 9.75 -2.27 -13.75
C LYS A 67 9.30 -1.90 -12.34
N ALA A 68 8.73 -2.83 -11.56
CA ALA A 68 8.33 -2.58 -10.18
C ALA A 68 9.53 -2.23 -9.28
N GLN A 69 10.74 -2.58 -9.67
CA GLN A 69 11.97 -2.20 -8.96
C GLN A 69 12.13 -0.67 -8.79
N GLU A 70 11.47 0.14 -9.64
CA GLU A 70 11.50 1.60 -9.54
C GLU A 70 10.93 2.11 -8.21
N THR A 71 9.89 1.45 -7.68
CA THR A 71 9.30 1.82 -6.38
C THR A 71 10.24 1.54 -5.22
N VAL A 72 10.96 0.42 -5.28
CA VAL A 72 12.03 0.12 -4.30
C VAL A 72 13.13 1.17 -4.38
N ARG A 73 13.55 1.59 -5.59
CA ARG A 73 14.55 2.66 -5.75
C ARG A 73 14.08 3.97 -5.13
N LYS A 74 12.78 4.29 -5.21
CA LYS A 74 12.20 5.45 -4.53
C LYS A 74 12.31 5.30 -3.00
N ALA A 75 11.91 4.16 -2.44
CA ALA A 75 12.03 3.90 -1.00
C ALA A 75 13.49 4.01 -0.51
N LEU A 76 14.45 3.50 -1.29
CA LEU A 76 15.89 3.63 -1.00
C LEU A 76 16.36 5.09 -1.02
N ALA A 77 15.77 5.93 -1.88
CA ALA A 77 16.10 7.36 -1.96
C ALA A 77 15.49 8.15 -0.79
N VAL A 78 14.35 7.73 -0.26
CA VAL A 78 13.73 8.31 0.94
C VAL A 78 14.53 7.97 2.20
N GLY A 79 15.06 6.74 2.32
CA GLY A 79 15.88 6.39 3.49
C GLY A 79 16.01 4.90 3.80
N ALA A 80 15.30 4.02 3.09
CA ALA A 80 15.47 2.57 3.27
C ALA A 80 16.92 2.14 3.00
N ASP A 81 17.37 1.08 3.67
CA ASP A 81 18.77 0.63 3.62
C ASP A 81 19.06 -0.23 2.41
N ARG A 82 18.21 -1.19 2.15
CA ARG A 82 18.29 -2.12 1.00
C ARG A 82 16.90 -2.48 0.50
N GLY A 83 16.87 -3.13 -0.64
CA GLY A 83 15.63 -3.54 -1.28
C GLY A 83 15.57 -5.01 -1.60
N ILE A 84 14.35 -5.50 -1.74
CA ILE A 84 14.02 -6.83 -2.26
C ILE A 84 13.01 -6.64 -3.41
N HIS A 85 13.25 -7.31 -4.52
CA HIS A 85 12.31 -7.36 -5.63
C HIS A 85 11.96 -8.83 -5.91
N VAL A 86 10.73 -9.21 -5.60
CA VAL A 86 10.22 -10.52 -6.01
C VAL A 86 9.63 -10.39 -7.40
N LYS A 87 10.35 -10.94 -8.37
CA LYS A 87 9.99 -10.86 -9.77
C LYS A 87 8.91 -11.89 -10.10
N VAL A 88 7.83 -11.40 -10.67
CA VAL A 88 6.72 -12.20 -11.19
C VAL A 88 6.04 -11.43 -12.30
N ASP A 89 5.62 -12.11 -13.34
CA ASP A 89 4.91 -11.50 -14.47
C ASP A 89 3.38 -11.65 -14.27
N GLY A 90 2.63 -10.69 -14.79
CA GLY A 90 1.17 -10.67 -14.74
C GLY A 90 0.57 -10.04 -13.48
N ILE A 91 -0.75 -10.10 -13.39
CA ILE A 91 -1.54 -9.55 -12.28
C ILE A 91 -1.59 -10.58 -11.15
N LEU A 92 -1.28 -10.13 -9.94
CA LEU A 92 -1.35 -10.94 -8.74
C LEU A 92 -2.53 -10.53 -7.86
N GLU A 93 -3.23 -11.53 -7.34
CA GLU A 93 -4.26 -11.33 -6.33
C GLU A 93 -3.63 -11.09 -4.94
N PRO A 94 -4.34 -10.40 -4.03
CA PRO A 94 -3.83 -10.10 -2.68
C PRO A 94 -3.34 -11.33 -1.91
N LEU A 95 -4.03 -12.47 -2.03
CA LEU A 95 -3.62 -13.71 -1.36
C LEU A 95 -2.29 -14.26 -1.88
N ALA A 96 -2.05 -14.20 -3.18
CA ALA A 96 -0.79 -14.62 -3.77
C ALA A 96 0.37 -13.73 -3.27
N VAL A 97 0.16 -12.40 -3.27
CA VAL A 97 1.12 -11.44 -2.73
C VAL A 97 1.38 -11.69 -1.24
N SER A 98 0.34 -11.94 -0.43
CA SER A 98 0.47 -12.24 1.00
C SER A 98 1.28 -13.49 1.26
N LYS A 99 1.10 -14.55 0.48
CA LYS A 99 1.90 -15.78 0.58
C LYS A 99 3.38 -15.56 0.19
N ILE A 100 3.64 -14.75 -0.83
CA ILE A 100 5.00 -14.34 -1.20
C ILE A 100 5.63 -13.56 -0.04
N LEU A 101 4.93 -12.55 0.49
CA LEU A 101 5.41 -11.75 1.61
C LEU A 101 5.65 -12.60 2.85
N GLN A 102 4.83 -13.61 3.13
CA GLN A 102 5.07 -14.56 4.22
C GLN A 102 6.44 -15.25 4.09
N LYS A 103 6.79 -15.73 2.89
CA LYS A 103 8.12 -16.35 2.66
C LYS A 103 9.28 -15.37 2.87
N ILE A 104 9.06 -14.12 2.50
CA ILE A 104 10.07 -13.08 2.72
C ILE A 104 10.16 -12.72 4.21
N VAL A 105 9.05 -12.65 4.93
CA VAL A 105 9.03 -12.44 6.39
C VAL A 105 9.74 -13.60 7.11
N ASP A 106 9.52 -14.85 6.70
CA ASP A 106 10.21 -16.02 7.24
C ASP A 106 11.73 -15.95 7.04
N LYS A 107 12.18 -15.41 5.89
CA LYS A 107 13.60 -15.22 5.56
C LYS A 107 14.20 -14.04 6.31
N GLU A 108 13.54 -12.90 6.28
CA GLU A 108 14.05 -11.62 6.79
C GLU A 108 13.88 -11.46 8.29
N LYS A 109 12.88 -12.11 8.88
CA LYS A 109 12.51 -12.02 10.30
C LYS A 109 12.41 -10.57 10.79
N PRO A 110 11.57 -9.73 10.15
CA PRO A 110 11.36 -8.37 10.62
C PRO A 110 10.55 -8.38 11.92
N ASP A 111 10.67 -7.31 12.69
CA ASP A 111 9.82 -7.05 13.84
C ASP A 111 8.50 -6.40 13.42
N LEU A 112 8.53 -5.63 12.32
CA LEU A 112 7.37 -4.92 11.79
C LEU A 112 7.29 -5.08 10.28
N VAL A 113 6.06 -5.23 9.76
CA VAL A 113 5.78 -5.08 8.34
C VAL A 113 4.82 -3.91 8.15
N PHE A 114 5.25 -2.93 7.38
CA PHE A 114 4.43 -1.78 7.00
C PHE A 114 4.05 -1.88 5.53
N MET A 115 2.85 -1.42 5.21
CA MET A 115 2.36 -1.23 3.84
C MET A 115 1.25 -0.19 3.83
N GLY A 116 0.89 0.33 2.69
CA GLY A 116 -0.31 1.14 2.54
C GLY A 116 -1.57 0.36 2.89
N LYS A 117 -2.60 1.04 3.38
CA LYS A 117 -3.88 0.41 3.72
C LYS A 117 -4.51 -0.30 2.51
N GLN A 118 -4.33 0.27 1.33
CA GLN A 118 -4.87 -0.24 0.06
C GLN A 118 -4.03 0.27 -1.10
N ALA A 119 -4.13 -0.35 -2.26
CA ALA A 119 -3.55 0.11 -3.51
C ALA A 119 -4.63 0.81 -4.35
N ILE A 120 -4.28 1.95 -4.96
CA ILE A 120 -5.25 2.78 -5.70
C ILE A 120 -5.68 2.21 -7.05
N ASP A 121 -5.07 1.11 -7.49
CA ASP A 121 -5.38 0.43 -8.74
C ASP A 121 -6.49 -0.62 -8.59
N ASP A 122 -6.56 -1.32 -7.45
CA ASP A 122 -7.52 -2.40 -7.23
C ASP A 122 -8.43 -2.19 -6.01
N ASP A 123 -8.06 -1.29 -5.11
CA ASP A 123 -8.78 -0.97 -3.87
C ASP A 123 -9.14 -2.19 -2.98
N CYS A 124 -8.44 -3.32 -3.16
CA CYS A 124 -8.79 -4.56 -2.46
C CYS A 124 -8.68 -4.47 -0.94
N ASN A 125 -7.69 -3.72 -0.41
CA ASN A 125 -7.45 -3.59 1.03
C ASN A 125 -7.39 -4.95 1.77
N GLN A 126 -6.71 -5.94 1.24
CA GLN A 126 -6.72 -7.32 1.75
C GLN A 126 -5.32 -7.86 2.11
N THR A 127 -4.27 -7.40 1.45
CA THR A 127 -2.93 -8.00 1.55
C THR A 127 -2.39 -8.01 2.97
N GLY A 128 -2.49 -6.90 3.70
CA GLY A 128 -1.96 -6.78 5.07
C GLY A 128 -2.70 -7.69 6.04
N GLN A 129 -4.01 -7.72 5.96
CA GLN A 129 -4.87 -8.55 6.81
C GLN A 129 -4.65 -10.05 6.53
N MET A 130 -4.53 -10.44 5.27
CA MET A 130 -4.20 -11.81 4.88
C MET A 130 -2.81 -12.22 5.36
N LEU A 131 -1.82 -11.33 5.23
CA LEU A 131 -0.46 -11.59 5.73
C LEU A 131 -0.45 -11.78 7.25
N SER A 132 -1.16 -10.92 8.00
CA SER A 132 -1.33 -11.06 9.44
C SER A 132 -1.88 -12.43 9.82
N ALA A 133 -2.94 -12.87 9.14
CA ALA A 133 -3.55 -14.17 9.37
C ALA A 133 -2.60 -15.33 9.04
N LEU A 134 -1.87 -15.27 7.92
CA LEU A 134 -0.91 -16.30 7.52
C LEU A 134 0.27 -16.43 8.51
N LEU A 135 0.70 -15.32 9.11
CA LEU A 135 1.78 -15.29 10.09
C LEU A 135 1.30 -15.53 11.53
N ASN A 136 -0.02 -15.48 11.76
CA ASN A 136 -0.61 -15.42 13.11
C ASN A 136 -0.02 -14.26 13.94
N TRP A 137 0.19 -13.10 13.32
CA TRP A 137 0.69 -11.89 13.95
C TRP A 137 -0.45 -10.90 14.21
N PRO A 138 -0.37 -10.08 15.26
CA PRO A 138 -1.28 -8.97 15.46
C PRO A 138 -1.19 -7.96 14.30
N GLN A 139 -2.29 -7.25 14.07
CA GLN A 139 -2.38 -6.23 13.05
C GLN A 139 -3.01 -4.93 13.58
N ALA A 140 -2.56 -3.81 13.04
CA ALA A 140 -3.21 -2.52 13.17
C ALA A 140 -3.43 -1.94 11.76
N THR A 141 -4.70 -1.84 11.36
CA THR A 141 -5.08 -1.36 10.03
C THR A 141 -5.50 0.11 10.06
N PHE A 142 -5.35 0.82 8.93
CA PHE A 142 -5.71 2.24 8.79
C PHE A 142 -5.00 3.16 9.78
N ALA A 143 -3.72 2.90 10.08
CA ALA A 143 -2.96 3.67 11.06
C ALA A 143 -2.82 5.14 10.64
N SER A 144 -3.25 6.06 11.51
CA SER A 144 -3.08 7.50 11.37
C SER A 144 -2.11 8.09 12.41
N LYS A 145 -1.69 7.31 13.41
CA LYS A 145 -0.61 7.63 14.34
C LYS A 145 0.02 6.35 14.87
N ILE A 146 1.34 6.34 15.05
CA ILE A 146 2.09 5.19 15.57
C ILE A 146 3.09 5.69 16.62
N ASP A 147 2.95 5.17 17.84
CA ASP A 147 3.92 5.36 18.91
C ASP A 147 4.59 4.03 19.25
N VAL A 148 5.91 3.94 19.04
CA VAL A 148 6.69 2.74 19.35
C VAL A 148 7.09 2.76 20.83
N LYS A 149 6.72 1.71 21.57
CA LYS A 149 7.01 1.51 22.99
C LYS A 149 7.67 0.14 23.18
N ASP A 150 8.92 0.09 23.53
CA ASP A 150 9.68 -1.16 23.75
C ASP A 150 9.29 -2.31 22.77
N ASN A 151 8.54 -3.28 23.23
CA ASN A 151 8.06 -4.43 22.45
C ASN A 151 6.59 -4.28 21.99
N LYS A 152 6.04 -3.08 21.97
CA LYS A 152 4.65 -2.80 21.62
C LYS A 152 4.53 -1.59 20.72
N LEU A 153 3.44 -1.54 19.99
CA LEU A 153 2.99 -0.35 19.27
C LEU A 153 1.67 0.12 19.86
N GLU A 154 1.56 1.42 20.11
CA GLU A 154 0.29 2.10 20.29
C GLU A 154 -0.07 2.74 18.95
N VAL A 155 -1.20 2.33 18.37
CA VAL A 155 -1.60 2.75 17.03
C VAL A 155 -2.99 3.38 17.09
N THR A 156 -3.10 4.63 16.67
CA THR A 156 -4.40 5.27 16.42
C THR A 156 -4.82 4.97 14.98
N ARG A 157 -6.05 4.51 14.81
CA ARG A 157 -6.64 4.03 13.56
C ARG A 157 -7.84 4.89 13.18
N GLU A 158 -8.03 5.05 11.87
CA GLU A 158 -9.25 5.63 11.30
C GLU A 158 -10.33 4.54 11.21
N ILE A 159 -11.48 4.76 11.86
CA ILE A 159 -12.66 3.89 11.79
C ILE A 159 -13.89 4.73 11.43
N ASP A 160 -15.01 4.09 11.09
CA ASP A 160 -16.22 4.81 10.63
C ASP A 160 -16.77 5.75 11.69
N GLU A 161 -16.66 5.38 12.98
CA GLU A 161 -17.12 6.19 14.11
C GLU A 161 -16.13 7.26 14.58
N GLY A 162 -14.91 7.29 14.00
CA GLY A 162 -13.87 8.26 14.35
C GLY A 162 -12.49 7.66 14.50
N LEU A 163 -11.85 7.83 15.66
CA LEU A 163 -10.51 7.33 15.95
C LEU A 163 -10.53 6.27 17.04
N GLU A 164 -9.82 5.18 16.81
CA GLU A 164 -9.60 4.12 17.79
C GLU A 164 -8.10 3.99 18.07
N THR A 165 -7.71 3.95 19.34
CA THR A 165 -6.32 3.67 19.72
C THR A 165 -6.21 2.28 20.30
N ILE A 166 -5.35 1.45 19.70
CA ILE A 166 -5.09 0.07 20.13
C ILE A 166 -3.62 -0.11 20.47
N GLU A 167 -3.32 -1.03 21.38
CA GLU A 167 -1.98 -1.49 21.69
C GLU A 167 -1.79 -2.90 21.14
N ILE A 168 -0.73 -3.11 20.37
CA ILE A 168 -0.38 -4.43 19.81
C ILE A 168 1.07 -4.78 20.13
N ASN A 169 1.33 -6.09 20.31
CA ASN A 169 2.69 -6.59 20.52
C ASN A 169 3.44 -6.70 19.18
N VAL A 170 4.76 -6.60 19.20
CA VAL A 170 5.60 -6.99 18.07
C VAL A 170 5.99 -8.47 18.20
N PRO A 171 6.17 -9.20 17.07
CA PRO A 171 6.08 -8.72 15.70
C PRO A 171 4.65 -8.43 15.25
N ALA A 172 4.48 -7.45 14.33
CA ALA A 172 3.17 -6.97 13.91
C ALA A 172 3.11 -6.51 12.45
N ILE A 173 1.88 -6.50 11.91
CA ILE A 173 1.55 -5.92 10.60
C ILE A 173 0.81 -4.60 10.82
N VAL A 174 1.24 -3.54 10.13
CA VAL A 174 0.57 -2.25 10.18
C VAL A 174 0.25 -1.79 8.76
N THR A 175 -1.01 -1.44 8.51
CA THR A 175 -1.39 -0.79 7.25
C THR A 175 -1.61 0.70 7.48
N CYS A 176 -0.97 1.53 6.66
CA CYS A 176 -0.85 2.97 6.86
C CYS A 176 -1.93 3.74 6.09
N ASP A 177 -2.60 4.67 6.77
CA ASP A 177 -3.49 5.64 6.15
C ASP A 177 -2.70 6.85 5.64
N LEU A 178 -3.27 7.59 4.70
CA LEU A 178 -2.69 8.84 4.17
C LEU A 178 -2.52 9.93 5.24
N ARG A 179 -3.29 9.87 6.34
CA ARG A 179 -3.24 10.83 7.45
C ARG A 179 -2.09 10.59 8.42
N LEU A 180 -1.35 9.46 8.29
CA LEU A 180 -0.30 9.05 9.22
C LEU A 180 0.85 10.08 9.28
N ASN A 181 1.27 10.58 8.14
CA ASN A 181 2.36 11.54 8.01
C ASN A 181 2.33 12.22 6.63
N GLU A 182 3.22 13.19 6.44
CA GLU A 182 3.49 13.81 5.14
C GLU A 182 4.79 13.21 4.57
N PRO A 183 4.71 12.39 3.48
CA PRO A 183 5.90 11.78 2.88
C PRO A 183 6.88 12.84 2.37
N ARG A 184 8.15 12.71 2.74
CA ARG A 184 9.22 13.59 2.27
C ARG A 184 9.56 13.37 0.80
N TYR A 185 10.05 14.42 0.16
CA TYR A 185 10.67 14.30 -1.15
C TYR A 185 12.13 13.84 -1.02
N ALA A 186 12.51 12.86 -1.84
CA ALA A 186 13.91 12.46 -1.90
C ALA A 186 14.77 13.56 -2.54
N SER A 187 15.86 13.95 -1.88
CA SER A 187 16.82 14.91 -2.44
C SER A 187 17.60 14.29 -3.61
N LEU A 188 18.05 15.12 -4.55
CA LEU A 188 18.87 14.66 -5.68
C LEU A 188 20.11 13.83 -5.24
N PRO A 189 20.88 14.25 -4.21
CA PRO A 189 21.97 13.42 -3.70
C PRO A 189 21.51 12.04 -3.20
N ASN A 190 20.35 11.96 -2.55
CA ASN A 190 19.82 10.69 -2.05
C ASN A 190 19.35 9.79 -3.19
N ILE A 191 18.75 10.34 -4.25
CA ILE A 191 18.40 9.60 -5.47
C ILE A 191 19.67 9.00 -6.10
N MET A 192 20.77 9.77 -6.17
CA MET A 192 22.04 9.27 -6.71
C MET A 192 22.65 8.16 -5.85
N LYS A 193 22.58 8.30 -4.52
CA LYS A 193 23.02 7.25 -3.58
C LYS A 193 22.15 5.98 -3.70
N ALA A 194 20.84 6.14 -3.83
CA ALA A 194 19.90 5.03 -3.95
C ALA A 194 20.19 4.12 -5.16
N LYS A 195 20.72 4.68 -6.28
CA LYS A 195 21.13 3.88 -7.43
C LYS A 195 22.18 2.82 -7.11
N LYS A 196 23.02 3.06 -6.09
CA LYS A 196 24.09 2.16 -5.66
C LYS A 196 23.70 1.22 -4.52
N LYS A 197 22.56 1.48 -3.84
CA LYS A 197 22.09 0.60 -2.78
C LYS A 197 21.67 -0.77 -3.34
N PRO A 198 21.93 -1.87 -2.61
CA PRO A 198 21.61 -3.21 -3.09
C PRO A 198 20.10 -3.44 -3.19
N ILE A 199 19.70 -4.13 -4.25
CA ILE A 199 18.36 -4.73 -4.37
C ILE A 199 18.59 -6.22 -4.67
N GLU A 200 18.09 -7.07 -3.79
CA GLU A 200 18.07 -8.51 -4.01
C GLU A 200 16.89 -8.85 -4.95
N GLU A 201 17.17 -9.53 -6.04
CA GLU A 201 16.14 -10.05 -6.94
C GLU A 201 15.89 -11.52 -6.66
N ILE A 202 14.61 -11.89 -6.49
CA ILE A 202 14.17 -13.26 -6.22
C ILE A 202 13.07 -13.59 -7.24
N ALA A 203 13.15 -14.71 -7.91
CA ALA A 203 12.04 -15.17 -8.74
C ALA A 203 10.93 -15.73 -7.83
N ALA A 204 9.66 -15.38 -8.10
CA ALA A 204 8.54 -15.91 -7.31
C ALA A 204 8.46 -17.43 -7.34
N SER A 205 8.88 -18.06 -8.45
CA SER A 205 9.00 -19.52 -8.59
C SER A 205 9.92 -20.17 -7.55
N ASP A 206 10.96 -19.46 -7.11
CA ASP A 206 11.96 -19.98 -6.17
C ASP A 206 11.42 -20.00 -4.73
N LEU A 207 10.30 -19.32 -4.47
CA LEU A 207 9.67 -19.28 -3.16
C LEU A 207 8.69 -20.44 -2.94
N GLY A 208 8.39 -21.25 -3.95
CA GLY A 208 7.46 -22.37 -3.87
C GLY A 208 6.04 -21.97 -3.50
N VAL A 209 5.60 -20.77 -3.93
CA VAL A 209 4.26 -20.23 -3.71
C VAL A 209 3.42 -20.40 -4.95
N ASP A 210 2.21 -20.93 -4.79
CA ASP A 210 1.19 -20.91 -5.84
C ASP A 210 0.64 -19.50 -5.99
N VAL A 211 0.95 -18.87 -7.12
CA VAL A 211 0.53 -17.52 -7.51
C VAL A 211 -0.57 -17.54 -8.57
N SER A 212 -1.11 -18.71 -8.90
CA SER A 212 -2.15 -18.86 -9.92
C SER A 212 -3.38 -18.00 -9.57
N PRO A 213 -3.92 -17.24 -10.53
CA PRO A 213 -5.10 -16.45 -10.31
C PRO A 213 -6.32 -17.36 -10.04
N ARG A 214 -7.20 -16.92 -9.15
CA ARG A 214 -8.46 -17.59 -8.80
C ARG A 214 -9.67 -16.87 -9.34
N LEU A 215 -9.47 -15.63 -9.80
CA LEU A 215 -10.49 -14.79 -10.40
C LEU A 215 -10.13 -14.53 -11.85
N GLU A 216 -11.15 -14.45 -12.69
CA GLU A 216 -11.04 -14.03 -14.08
C GLU A 216 -11.74 -12.68 -14.24
N GLN A 217 -11.02 -11.68 -14.76
CA GLN A 217 -11.60 -10.39 -15.07
C GLN A 217 -12.36 -10.48 -16.39
N LEU A 218 -13.69 -10.48 -16.33
CA LEU A 218 -14.52 -10.64 -17.51
C LEU A 218 -14.63 -9.37 -18.35
N LYS A 219 -14.72 -8.20 -17.70
CA LYS A 219 -14.92 -6.94 -18.39
C LYS A 219 -14.50 -5.73 -17.51
N VAL A 220 -13.94 -4.73 -18.16
CA VAL A 220 -13.71 -3.40 -17.59
C VAL A 220 -14.41 -2.38 -18.47
N GLU A 221 -15.13 -1.45 -17.86
CA GLU A 221 -15.80 -0.34 -18.56
C GLU A 221 -15.73 0.95 -17.75
N GLU A 222 -15.87 2.07 -18.43
CA GLU A 222 -15.93 3.35 -17.75
C GLU A 222 -17.21 3.46 -16.91
N PRO A 223 -17.16 4.09 -15.72
CA PRO A 223 -18.37 4.32 -14.95
C PRO A 223 -19.33 5.23 -15.70
N PRO A 224 -20.66 5.04 -15.55
CA PRO A 224 -21.65 5.89 -16.22
C PRO A 224 -21.47 7.36 -15.80
N LYS A 225 -21.61 8.26 -16.78
CA LYS A 225 -21.53 9.71 -16.50
C LYS A 225 -22.62 10.11 -15.51
N ARG A 226 -22.22 10.68 -14.40
CA ARG A 226 -23.16 11.22 -13.42
C ARG A 226 -23.83 12.48 -13.98
N LYS A 227 -25.13 12.61 -13.77
CA LYS A 227 -25.85 13.87 -14.04
C LYS A 227 -25.37 14.95 -13.08
N ALA A 228 -25.35 16.19 -13.55
CA ALA A 228 -25.08 17.32 -12.67
C ALA A 228 -26.09 17.36 -11.51
N GLY A 229 -25.63 17.71 -10.32
CA GLY A 229 -26.50 17.93 -9.19
C GLY A 229 -27.38 19.19 -9.38
N ILE A 230 -28.42 19.31 -8.58
CA ILE A 230 -29.28 20.51 -8.51
C ILE A 230 -28.84 21.39 -7.35
N LYS A 231 -28.76 22.69 -7.60
CA LYS A 231 -28.58 23.66 -6.51
C LYS A 231 -29.92 23.91 -5.84
N VAL A 232 -29.94 23.87 -4.53
CA VAL A 232 -31.13 24.15 -3.70
C VAL A 232 -31.00 25.53 -3.05
N ALA A 233 -32.15 26.18 -2.72
CA ALA A 233 -32.16 27.52 -2.19
C ALA A 233 -31.74 27.58 -0.70
N ASN A 234 -32.00 26.52 0.06
CA ASN A 234 -31.74 26.48 1.51
C ASN A 234 -31.61 25.03 2.02
N VAL A 235 -31.21 24.90 3.29
CA VAL A 235 -31.04 23.61 3.97
C VAL A 235 -32.35 22.83 4.08
N ALA A 236 -33.48 23.49 4.32
CA ALA A 236 -34.77 22.83 4.45
C ALA A 236 -35.19 22.14 3.14
N GLU A 237 -34.97 22.80 2.00
CA GLU A 237 -35.18 22.19 0.68
C GLU A 237 -34.23 21.01 0.43
N LEU A 238 -32.97 21.14 0.83
CA LEU A 238 -32.01 20.03 0.73
C LEU A 238 -32.50 18.80 1.50
N VAL A 239 -32.88 18.97 2.76
CA VAL A 239 -33.39 17.89 3.61
C VAL A 239 -34.64 17.25 3.00
N GLN A 240 -35.57 18.05 2.50
CA GLN A 240 -36.78 17.54 1.84
C GLN A 240 -36.42 16.68 0.61
N LYS A 241 -35.50 17.14 -0.25
CA LYS A 241 -35.08 16.39 -1.43
C LYS A 241 -34.35 15.10 -1.08
N LEU A 242 -33.47 15.14 -0.09
CA LEU A 242 -32.78 13.94 0.39
C LEU A 242 -33.75 12.91 0.97
N LYS A 243 -34.79 13.38 1.68
CA LYS A 243 -35.78 12.52 2.31
C LYS A 243 -36.82 11.95 1.33
N ASN A 244 -37.36 12.81 0.46
CA ASN A 244 -38.54 12.47 -0.35
C ASN A 244 -38.17 12.00 -1.76
N GLU A 245 -37.11 12.56 -2.39
CA GLU A 245 -36.68 12.24 -3.75
C GLU A 245 -35.54 11.21 -3.75
N ALA A 246 -34.44 11.49 -3.05
CA ALA A 246 -33.28 10.61 -2.99
C ALA A 246 -33.46 9.43 -2.03
N LYS A 247 -34.29 9.58 -0.99
CA LYS A 247 -34.58 8.56 0.05
C LYS A 247 -33.32 8.01 0.72
N VAL A 248 -32.39 8.90 1.07
CA VAL A 248 -31.09 8.54 1.70
C VAL A 248 -31.02 8.96 3.18
N ILE A 249 -32.01 9.67 3.67
CA ILE A 249 -32.19 10.03 5.10
C ILE A 249 -33.64 9.88 5.50
#